data_462512ac61792a1abd49ac6cd7772436
#
_entry.id   462512ac61792a1abd49ac6cd7772436
#
_cell.length_a   1.000
_cell.length_b   1.000
_cell.length_c   1.000
_cell.angle_alpha   90.00
_cell.angle_beta   90.00
_cell.angle_gamma   90.00
#
_symmetry.space_group_name_H-M   'P 1'
#
loop_
_entity.id
_entity.type
_entity.pdbx_description
1 polymer ?
#
loop_
_entity_poly.entity_id
_entity_poly.type
_entity_poly.pdbx_seq_one_letter_code
_entity_poly.pdbx_strand_id
1 'polypeptide(L)'
;DEATMQVRDTIKSQVGIPDLSLSFDRKHLYLSDPGNEKIEIIDLATKKSSGVFTLSTDSTKVRMWGFSLDPQERFAVLLVKAYTKKKDRYEVSPPTLLRYDLAKHQVTDTIPWPRGEERDGAQIIFSPKGDLMYFFTSDDVLIYDANTLKQVDRWEISRTLFEEGLGRIAFGFPYDVYEEPGFYTGLFRTTDPVNHRTQMGVARMDLVNRQLDFYALGPSQGVSFRLSPDRKRAYGIHSEVGNYQFWTFDLEGRRVVGKTEFAGRPRMGLVVSSNGSQLYITTAGATIDRYATSDFHHLGQINLGADMTNVILVPHSSTQK
;
A
#
# COMPACT_ATOMS: atom_id res chain seq x y z
N ASP A 1 -14.91 -9.23 -13.12
CA ASP A 1 -16.12 -9.51 -12.32
C ASP A 1 -15.99 -10.84 -11.61
N GLU A 2 -16.05 -10.85 -10.26
CA GLU A 2 -15.86 -12.06 -9.44
C GLU A 2 -17.00 -13.09 -9.59
N ALA A 3 -18.22 -12.67 -9.92
CA ALA A 3 -19.35 -13.58 -10.03
C ALA A 3 -19.31 -14.38 -11.32
N THR A 4 -18.84 -13.78 -12.42
CA THR A 4 -18.79 -14.40 -13.75
C THR A 4 -17.38 -14.88 -14.12
N MET A 5 -16.34 -14.46 -13.38
CA MET A 5 -14.93 -14.68 -13.68
C MET A 5 -14.53 -14.22 -15.10
N GLN A 6 -15.15 -13.13 -15.55
CA GLN A 6 -14.91 -12.57 -16.87
C GLN A 6 -14.51 -11.11 -16.81
N VAL A 7 -13.73 -10.67 -17.79
CA VAL A 7 -13.50 -9.25 -18.04
C VAL A 7 -14.82 -8.63 -18.46
N ARG A 8 -15.36 -7.74 -17.64
CA ARG A 8 -16.65 -7.09 -17.91
C ARG A 8 -16.49 -5.80 -18.70
N ASP A 9 -15.36 -5.11 -18.47
CA ASP A 9 -15.16 -3.80 -19.06
C ASP A 9 -13.66 -3.44 -19.16
N THR A 10 -13.35 -2.46 -19.99
CA THR A 10 -12.00 -1.93 -20.19
C THR A 10 -12.04 -0.41 -20.18
N ILE A 11 -11.22 0.21 -19.36
CA ILE A 11 -11.07 1.66 -19.28
C ILE A 11 -9.72 2.04 -19.92
N LYS A 12 -9.74 2.95 -20.88
CA LYS A 12 -8.50 3.51 -21.45
C LYS A 12 -7.96 4.58 -20.52
N SER A 13 -6.74 4.38 -20.05
CA SER A 13 -5.97 5.41 -19.34
C SER A 13 -5.24 6.31 -20.34
N GLN A 14 -5.10 7.60 -20.00
CA GLN A 14 -4.29 8.58 -20.74
C GLN A 14 -2.82 8.53 -20.30
N VAL A 15 -2.56 7.97 -19.12
CA VAL A 15 -1.23 7.72 -18.57
C VAL A 15 -0.97 6.22 -18.55
N GLY A 16 0.25 5.77 -18.68
CA GLY A 16 0.56 4.35 -18.46
C GLY A 16 0.19 3.94 -17.03
N ILE A 17 0.08 2.65 -16.74
CA ILE A 17 -0.40 2.18 -15.43
C ILE A 17 0.73 1.45 -14.68
N PRO A 18 1.58 2.12 -13.89
CA PRO A 18 2.45 1.43 -12.94
C PRO A 18 1.84 1.30 -11.56
N ASP A 19 1.21 2.37 -11.02
CA ASP A 19 0.64 2.39 -9.68
C ASP A 19 -0.81 2.85 -9.64
N LEU A 20 -1.56 2.23 -8.72
CA LEU A 20 -2.97 2.44 -8.51
C LEU A 20 -3.22 2.84 -7.05
N SER A 21 -3.98 3.90 -6.83
CA SER A 21 -4.51 4.25 -5.51
C SER A 21 -6.02 4.41 -5.60
N LEU A 22 -6.74 3.68 -4.76
CA LEU A 22 -8.19 3.77 -4.69
C LEU A 22 -8.61 4.85 -3.68
N SER A 23 -9.63 5.65 -4.00
CA SER A 23 -10.22 6.55 -3.01
C SER A 23 -10.87 5.78 -1.86
N PHE A 24 -10.97 6.41 -0.69
CA PHE A 24 -11.52 5.76 0.49
C PHE A 24 -13.00 5.39 0.33
N ASP A 25 -13.76 6.20 -0.38
CA ASP A 25 -15.17 5.93 -0.72
C ASP A 25 -15.33 5.01 -1.94
N ARG A 26 -14.21 4.57 -2.55
CA ARG A 26 -14.14 3.65 -3.71
C ARG A 26 -14.80 4.17 -4.97
N LYS A 27 -14.90 5.50 -5.13
CA LYS A 27 -15.48 6.10 -6.34
C LYS A 27 -14.44 6.49 -7.38
N HIS A 28 -13.22 6.79 -6.94
CA HIS A 28 -12.16 7.23 -7.83
C HIS A 28 -10.95 6.31 -7.75
N LEU A 29 -10.30 6.15 -8.90
CA LEU A 29 -9.01 5.48 -9.02
C LEU A 29 -7.98 6.49 -9.51
N TYR A 30 -6.90 6.62 -8.76
CA TYR A 30 -5.78 7.49 -9.08
C TYR A 30 -4.67 6.66 -9.71
N LEU A 31 -4.26 7.03 -10.92
CA LEU A 31 -3.27 6.30 -11.72
C LEU A 31 -2.03 7.16 -11.90
N SER A 32 -0.87 6.68 -11.46
CA SER A 32 0.41 7.34 -11.72
C SER A 32 0.98 6.88 -13.07
N ASP A 33 1.59 7.78 -13.85
CA ASP A 33 2.31 7.40 -15.05
C ASP A 33 3.66 6.72 -14.73
N PRO A 34 4.28 5.98 -15.69
CA PRO A 34 5.56 5.32 -15.48
C PRO A 34 6.71 6.24 -15.07
N GLY A 35 6.62 7.53 -15.40
CA GLY A 35 7.60 8.55 -15.03
C GLY A 35 7.35 9.16 -13.66
N ASN A 36 6.23 8.84 -13.00
CA ASN A 36 5.72 9.49 -11.80
C ASN A 36 5.54 11.02 -11.94
N GLU A 37 5.32 11.50 -13.15
CA GLU A 37 5.16 12.93 -13.43
C GLU A 37 3.69 13.36 -13.53
N LYS A 38 2.79 12.41 -13.74
CA LYS A 38 1.35 12.65 -13.93
C LYS A 38 0.51 11.70 -13.07
N ILE A 39 -0.62 12.21 -12.62
CA ILE A 39 -1.67 11.42 -11.98
C ILE A 39 -2.97 11.64 -12.72
N GLU A 40 -3.58 10.57 -13.22
CA GLU A 40 -4.90 10.56 -13.81
C GLU A 40 -5.94 10.12 -12.78
N ILE A 41 -7.09 10.74 -12.79
CA ILE A 41 -8.21 10.39 -11.92
C ILE A 41 -9.30 9.75 -12.79
N ILE A 42 -9.68 8.52 -12.46
CA ILE A 42 -10.77 7.79 -13.10
C ILE A 42 -11.98 7.77 -12.17
N ASP A 43 -13.11 8.23 -12.65
CA ASP A 43 -14.42 8.01 -11.99
C ASP A 43 -14.89 6.59 -12.31
N LEU A 44 -15.05 5.77 -11.27
CA LEU A 44 -15.41 4.36 -11.41
C LEU A 44 -16.88 4.13 -11.78
N ALA A 45 -17.77 5.07 -11.50
CA ALA A 45 -19.16 4.97 -11.89
C ALA A 45 -19.34 5.22 -13.39
N THR A 46 -18.73 6.27 -13.91
CA THR A 46 -18.78 6.62 -15.34
C THR A 46 -17.74 5.89 -16.18
N LYS A 47 -16.70 5.33 -15.54
CA LYS A 47 -15.54 4.65 -16.16
C LYS A 47 -14.76 5.56 -17.11
N LYS A 48 -14.70 6.83 -16.76
CA LYS A 48 -14.02 7.86 -17.56
C LYS A 48 -12.98 8.60 -16.73
N SER A 49 -11.98 9.13 -17.45
CA SER A 49 -11.05 10.09 -16.85
C SER A 49 -11.80 11.36 -16.48
N SER A 50 -11.67 11.76 -15.23
CA SER A 50 -12.18 13.05 -14.72
C SER A 50 -11.12 14.14 -14.73
N GLY A 51 -9.84 13.79 -14.93
CA GLY A 51 -8.75 14.75 -15.09
C GLY A 51 -7.38 14.11 -14.96
N VAL A 52 -6.39 14.87 -15.43
CA VAL A 52 -4.96 14.54 -15.26
C VAL A 52 -4.27 15.77 -14.68
N PHE A 53 -3.42 15.59 -13.68
CA PHE A 53 -2.61 16.68 -13.18
C PHE A 53 -1.12 16.34 -13.16
N THR A 54 -0.31 17.36 -13.22
CA THR A 54 1.16 17.31 -13.12
C THR A 54 1.67 18.54 -12.41
N LEU A 55 2.81 18.42 -11.73
CA LEU A 55 3.56 19.54 -11.18
C LEU A 55 4.74 19.94 -12.07
N SER A 56 4.96 19.22 -13.17
CA SER A 56 6.04 19.48 -14.12
C SER A 56 5.74 20.72 -14.97
N THR A 57 6.80 21.43 -15.34
CA THR A 57 6.80 22.56 -16.29
C THR A 57 7.74 22.24 -17.46
N ASP A 58 7.85 23.15 -18.42
CA ASP A 58 8.74 22.98 -19.57
C ASP A 58 10.23 22.82 -19.19
N SER A 59 10.65 23.47 -18.10
CA SER A 59 12.06 23.48 -17.65
C SER A 59 12.34 22.57 -16.46
N THR A 60 11.30 22.15 -15.74
CA THR A 60 11.45 21.36 -14.50
C THR A 60 10.48 20.18 -14.50
N LYS A 61 11.03 18.99 -14.44
CA LYS A 61 10.25 17.77 -14.23
C LYS A 61 10.09 17.53 -12.73
N VAL A 62 8.87 17.34 -12.27
CA VAL A 62 8.55 17.01 -10.89
C VAL A 62 8.03 15.59 -10.84
N ARG A 63 8.77 14.72 -10.15
CA ARG A 63 8.38 13.31 -9.95
C ARG A 63 7.74 13.14 -8.59
N MET A 64 6.58 12.51 -8.59
CA MET A 64 5.77 12.20 -7.40
C MET A 64 6.06 10.75 -6.96
N TRP A 65 7.05 10.58 -6.08
CA TRP A 65 7.47 9.28 -5.57
C TRP A 65 6.56 8.69 -4.50
N GLY A 66 5.69 9.51 -3.92
CA GLY A 66 4.68 9.10 -2.97
C GLY A 66 3.40 9.89 -3.18
N PHE A 67 2.28 9.20 -3.06
CA PHE A 67 0.94 9.76 -3.16
C PHE A 67 0.10 9.18 -2.03
N SER A 68 -0.39 10.04 -1.13
CA SER A 68 -1.25 9.64 -0.03
C SER A 68 -2.50 10.51 -0.02
N LEU A 69 -3.63 9.89 -0.24
CA LEU A 69 -4.91 10.57 -0.45
C LEU A 69 -5.64 10.78 0.88
N ASP A 70 -6.12 11.99 1.12
CA ASP A 70 -7.08 12.28 2.18
C ASP A 70 -8.37 11.47 1.96
N PRO A 71 -8.94 10.81 2.99
CA PRO A 71 -10.16 9.98 2.84
C PRO A 71 -11.37 10.73 2.30
N GLN A 72 -11.43 12.04 2.46
CA GLN A 72 -12.51 12.90 1.93
C GLN A 72 -12.15 13.55 0.59
N GLU A 73 -11.00 13.19 0.00
CA GLU A 73 -10.50 13.73 -1.26
C GLU A 73 -10.38 15.26 -1.30
N ARG A 74 -10.16 15.91 -0.14
CA ARG A 74 -9.92 17.36 -0.08
C ARG A 74 -8.54 17.72 -0.61
N PHE A 75 -7.56 16.86 -0.32
CA PHE A 75 -6.16 17.05 -0.72
C PHE A 75 -5.41 15.71 -0.80
N ALA A 76 -4.24 15.74 -1.41
CA ALA A 76 -3.27 14.67 -1.34
C ALA A 76 -1.96 15.17 -0.73
N VAL A 77 -1.25 14.29 -0.03
CA VAL A 77 0.16 14.51 0.35
C VAL A 77 1.03 13.85 -0.68
N LEU A 78 1.92 14.64 -1.28
CA LEU A 78 2.82 14.22 -2.34
C LEU A 78 4.26 14.23 -1.82
N LEU A 79 4.99 13.15 -2.02
CA LEU A 79 6.44 13.15 -1.90
C LEU A 79 7.04 13.41 -3.28
N VAL A 80 7.73 14.53 -3.44
CA VAL A 80 8.23 14.96 -4.73
C VAL A 80 9.73 15.22 -4.74
N LYS A 81 10.34 15.05 -5.93
CA LYS A 81 11.66 15.59 -6.29
C LYS A 81 11.53 16.35 -7.61
N ALA A 82 12.14 17.54 -7.66
CA ALA A 82 12.21 18.35 -8.85
C ALA A 82 13.56 18.15 -9.57
N TYR A 83 13.50 18.01 -10.87
CA TYR A 83 14.65 17.83 -11.77
C TYR A 83 14.68 19.00 -12.74
N THR A 84 15.46 20.03 -12.44
CA THR A 84 15.57 21.23 -13.27
C THR A 84 16.68 21.06 -14.30
N LYS A 85 16.33 21.15 -15.59
CA LYS A 85 17.29 21.05 -16.68
C LYS A 85 18.15 22.33 -16.74
N LYS A 86 19.44 22.17 -16.68
CA LYS A 86 20.45 23.20 -16.93
C LYS A 86 21.13 22.93 -18.28
N LYS A 87 22.06 23.78 -18.64
CA LYS A 87 22.76 23.67 -19.93
C LYS A 87 23.55 22.35 -20.09
N ASP A 88 24.14 21.87 -19.01
CA ASP A 88 25.09 20.74 -18.97
C ASP A 88 24.69 19.63 -17.97
N ARG A 89 23.64 19.83 -17.16
CA ARG A 89 23.24 18.89 -16.10
C ARG A 89 21.78 19.03 -15.72
N TYR A 90 21.29 18.10 -14.90
CA TYR A 90 20.08 18.28 -14.10
C TYR A 90 20.46 18.65 -12.67
N GLU A 91 19.78 19.67 -12.14
CA GLU A 91 19.78 19.94 -10.69
C GLU A 91 18.58 19.23 -10.07
N VAL A 92 18.84 18.41 -9.04
CA VAL A 92 17.81 17.62 -8.35
C VAL A 92 17.56 18.24 -6.99
N SER A 93 16.30 18.55 -6.68
CA SER A 93 15.92 19.07 -5.37
C SER A 93 16.01 17.97 -4.29
N PRO A 94 16.17 18.33 -3.02
CA PRO A 94 15.84 17.46 -1.92
C PRO A 94 14.40 16.92 -2.04
N PRO A 95 14.12 15.75 -1.45
CA PRO A 95 12.75 15.24 -1.36
C PRO A 95 11.90 16.18 -0.52
N THR A 96 10.73 16.51 -1.01
CA THR A 96 9.83 17.51 -0.39
C THR A 96 8.43 16.91 -0.24
N LEU A 97 7.79 17.14 0.90
CA LEU A 97 6.39 16.78 1.13
C LEU A 97 5.51 18.00 0.83
N LEU A 98 4.56 17.82 -0.08
CA LEU A 98 3.64 18.87 -0.50
C LEU A 98 2.20 18.47 -0.18
N ARG A 99 1.39 19.45 0.22
CA ARG A 99 -0.06 19.32 0.25
C ARG A 99 -0.62 19.87 -1.05
N TYR A 100 -1.34 19.04 -1.78
CA TYR A 100 -1.99 19.39 -3.04
C TYR A 100 -3.49 19.38 -2.87
N ASP A 101 -4.14 20.55 -3.06
CA ASP A 101 -5.59 20.70 -3.00
C ASP A 101 -6.20 20.16 -4.30
N LEU A 102 -7.01 19.12 -4.19
CA LEU A 102 -7.59 18.42 -5.33
C LEU A 102 -8.69 19.23 -6.03
N ALA A 103 -9.42 20.07 -5.30
CA ALA A 103 -10.48 20.90 -5.89
C ALA A 103 -9.91 22.14 -6.61
N LYS A 104 -8.85 22.74 -6.05
CA LYS A 104 -8.19 23.91 -6.63
C LYS A 104 -7.10 23.57 -7.64
N HIS A 105 -6.70 22.29 -7.73
CA HIS A 105 -5.61 21.81 -8.57
C HIS A 105 -4.27 22.55 -8.33
N GLN A 106 -3.92 22.79 -7.07
CA GLN A 106 -2.70 23.53 -6.71
C GLN A 106 -2.06 23.05 -5.42
N VAL A 107 -0.74 23.25 -5.32
CA VAL A 107 0.00 23.09 -4.07
C VAL A 107 -0.41 24.22 -3.12
N THR A 108 -0.82 23.88 -1.91
CA THR A 108 -1.21 24.86 -0.86
C THR A 108 -0.16 25.01 0.21
N ASP A 109 0.56 23.94 0.53
CA ASP A 109 1.51 23.92 1.62
C ASP A 109 2.71 23.03 1.33
N THR A 110 3.85 23.36 1.96
CA THR A 110 4.98 22.42 2.12
C THR A 110 4.94 21.88 3.53
N ILE A 111 4.90 20.55 3.66
CA ILE A 111 4.82 19.88 4.95
C ILE A 111 6.25 19.67 5.46
N PRO A 112 6.59 20.14 6.68
CA PRO A 112 7.90 19.87 7.24
C PRO A 112 8.14 18.38 7.42
N TRP A 113 9.33 17.91 7.07
CA TRP A 113 9.72 16.54 7.35
C TRP A 113 9.66 16.27 8.86
N PRO A 114 9.13 15.10 9.26
CA PRO A 114 9.16 14.68 10.65
C PRO A 114 10.59 14.75 11.20
N ARG A 115 10.80 15.45 12.31
CA ARG A 115 12.11 15.71 12.92
C ARG A 115 13.11 16.46 12.03
N GLY A 116 12.68 17.06 10.92
CA GLY A 116 13.57 17.68 9.95
C GLY A 116 14.44 16.70 9.14
N GLU A 117 14.18 15.39 9.22
CA GLU A 117 14.91 14.36 8.50
C GLU A 117 14.27 14.12 7.13
N GLU A 118 14.95 14.52 6.07
CA GLU A 118 14.54 14.24 4.70
C GLU A 118 14.66 12.75 4.38
N ARG A 119 13.67 12.20 3.67
CA ARG A 119 13.63 10.77 3.30
C ARG A 119 13.24 10.60 1.84
N ASP A 120 13.82 9.64 1.18
CA ASP A 120 13.48 9.29 -0.20
C ASP A 120 12.12 8.60 -0.35
N GLY A 121 11.55 8.10 0.74
CA GLY A 121 10.23 7.47 0.80
C GLY A 121 9.53 7.83 2.12
N ALA A 122 8.23 8.00 2.06
CA ALA A 122 7.36 8.15 3.22
C ALA A 122 6.12 7.29 3.03
N GLN A 123 5.83 6.44 4.01
CA GLN A 123 4.57 5.74 4.07
C GLN A 123 3.64 6.57 4.97
N ILE A 124 2.58 7.10 4.38
CA ILE A 124 1.62 7.94 5.08
C ILE A 124 0.25 7.29 4.97
N ILE A 125 -0.43 7.16 6.10
CA ILE A 125 -1.80 6.65 6.18
C ILE A 125 -2.64 7.68 6.91
N PHE A 126 -3.86 7.91 6.46
CA PHE A 126 -4.81 8.79 7.13
C PHE A 126 -5.74 8.02 8.05
N SER A 127 -6.19 8.67 9.12
CA SER A 127 -7.39 8.24 9.85
C SER A 127 -8.62 8.30 8.94
N PRO A 128 -9.68 7.50 9.19
CA PRO A 128 -10.87 7.50 8.33
C PRO A 128 -11.57 8.86 8.17
N LYS A 129 -11.45 9.73 9.18
CA LYS A 129 -11.98 11.09 9.13
C LYS A 129 -11.07 12.09 8.41
N GLY A 130 -9.83 11.69 8.09
CA GLY A 130 -8.85 12.58 7.51
C GLY A 130 -8.39 13.71 8.45
N ASP A 131 -8.54 13.53 9.75
CA ASP A 131 -8.10 14.48 10.78
C ASP A 131 -6.68 14.21 11.25
N LEU A 132 -6.19 12.97 11.11
CA LEU A 132 -4.84 12.55 11.47
C LEU A 132 -4.10 11.94 10.29
N MET A 133 -2.79 12.20 10.22
CA MET A 133 -1.83 11.56 9.32
C MET A 133 -0.80 10.80 10.14
N TYR A 134 -0.56 9.54 9.77
CA TYR A 134 0.41 8.65 10.38
C TYR A 134 1.60 8.49 9.46
N PHE A 135 2.75 8.99 9.87
CA PHE A 135 4.03 8.85 9.16
C PHE A 135 4.78 7.65 9.73
N PHE A 136 4.90 6.60 8.95
CA PHE A 136 5.65 5.41 9.31
C PHE A 136 7.12 5.61 8.99
N THR A 137 7.92 5.64 10.03
CA THR A 137 9.38 5.68 9.96
C THR A 137 9.97 4.35 10.42
N SER A 138 11.29 4.19 10.36
CA SER A 138 11.95 2.97 10.83
C SER A 138 12.08 2.87 12.36
N ASP A 139 11.86 3.98 13.07
CA ASP A 139 12.07 4.05 14.51
C ASP A 139 10.76 4.28 15.28
N ASP A 140 9.78 4.90 14.62
CA ASP A 140 8.53 5.30 15.23
C ASP A 140 7.40 5.51 14.21
N VAL A 141 6.21 5.73 14.71
CA VAL A 141 5.10 6.29 13.96
C VAL A 141 4.82 7.69 14.50
N LEU A 142 4.97 8.70 13.65
CA LEU A 142 4.71 10.08 13.98
C LEU A 142 3.28 10.43 13.55
N ILE A 143 2.53 11.05 14.45
CA ILE A 143 1.11 11.36 14.23
C ILE A 143 0.96 12.87 14.13
N TYR A 144 0.38 13.30 13.02
CA TYR A 144 0.15 14.71 12.70
C TYR A 144 -1.34 15.01 12.61
N ASP A 145 -1.72 16.17 13.07
CA ASP A 145 -3.00 16.78 12.71
C ASP A 145 -2.95 17.17 11.23
N ALA A 146 -3.87 16.61 10.44
CA ALA A 146 -3.88 16.77 8.99
C ALA A 146 -4.30 18.17 8.50
N ASN A 147 -4.94 18.98 9.36
CA ASN A 147 -5.38 20.31 9.01
C ASN A 147 -4.29 21.34 9.32
N THR A 148 -3.67 21.22 10.50
CA THR A 148 -2.64 22.17 10.96
C THR A 148 -1.23 21.78 10.54
N LEU A 149 -1.03 20.55 10.05
CA LEU A 149 0.27 19.96 9.68
C LEU A 149 1.28 19.92 10.83
N LYS A 150 0.78 19.86 12.08
CA LYS A 150 1.61 19.80 13.29
C LYS A 150 1.61 18.40 13.86
N GLN A 151 2.77 17.97 14.34
CA GLN A 151 2.87 16.71 15.09
C GLN A 151 2.11 16.83 16.41
N VAL A 152 1.23 15.87 16.67
CA VAL A 152 0.39 15.82 17.88
C VAL A 152 0.70 14.64 18.78
N ASP A 153 1.33 13.58 18.22
CA ASP A 153 1.68 12.37 18.99
C ASP A 153 2.85 11.62 18.33
N ARG A 154 3.38 10.61 19.02
CA ARG A 154 4.46 9.75 18.54
C ARG A 154 4.40 8.41 19.25
N TRP A 155 4.48 7.32 18.47
CA TRP A 155 4.68 5.98 18.99
C TRP A 155 6.13 5.56 18.78
N GLU A 156 6.87 5.37 19.85
CA GLU A 156 8.21 4.80 19.80
C GLU A 156 8.10 3.28 19.71
N ILE A 157 8.62 2.72 18.64
CA ILE A 157 8.56 1.28 18.36
C ILE A 157 9.94 0.63 18.32
N SER A 158 10.98 1.42 18.02
CA SER A 158 12.36 0.96 18.10
C SER A 158 12.96 1.29 19.47
N ARG A 159 13.65 0.32 20.07
CA ARG A 159 14.30 0.48 21.38
C ARG A 159 15.83 0.42 21.24
N THR A 160 16.51 0.92 22.25
CA THR A 160 17.98 0.90 22.31
C THR A 160 18.54 -0.51 22.49
N LEU A 161 19.84 -0.68 22.23
CA LEU A 161 20.53 -1.96 22.38
C LEU A 161 20.52 -2.54 23.80
N PHE A 162 20.25 -1.71 24.81
CA PHE A 162 20.30 -2.12 26.22
C PHE A 162 18.91 -2.45 26.78
N GLU A 163 17.87 -2.37 25.98
CA GLU A 163 16.51 -2.68 26.36
C GLU A 163 15.99 -3.86 25.57
N GLU A 164 15.26 -4.76 26.21
CA GLU A 164 14.49 -5.77 25.49
C GLU A 164 13.51 -5.07 24.55
N GLY A 165 13.61 -5.36 23.27
CA GLY A 165 12.75 -4.74 22.28
C GLY A 165 13.17 -5.00 20.86
N LEU A 166 12.48 -4.33 19.97
CA LEU A 166 12.70 -4.44 18.54
C LEU A 166 13.73 -3.39 18.11
N GLY A 167 14.61 -3.75 17.18
CA GLY A 167 15.44 -2.80 16.45
C GLY A 167 14.62 -1.95 15.49
N ARG A 168 15.26 -1.40 14.46
CA ARG A 168 14.55 -0.62 13.42
C ARG A 168 13.50 -1.48 12.75
N ILE A 169 12.32 -0.91 12.52
CA ILE A 169 11.16 -1.61 11.96
C ILE A 169 10.88 -1.13 10.54
N ALA A 170 10.68 -2.09 9.64
CA ALA A 170 10.14 -1.84 8.31
C ALA A 170 8.74 -2.43 8.25
N PHE A 171 7.75 -1.57 8.00
CA PHE A 171 6.36 -1.98 7.83
C PHE A 171 6.09 -2.43 6.39
N GLY A 172 5.20 -3.40 6.23
CA GLY A 172 4.68 -3.80 4.95
C GLY A 172 3.74 -2.74 4.34
N PHE A 173 3.35 -2.95 3.10
CA PHE A 173 2.49 -2.02 2.38
C PHE A 173 1.07 -1.99 2.98
N PRO A 174 0.39 -0.84 3.09
CA PRO A 174 -0.92 -0.72 3.73
C PRO A 174 -2.08 -1.06 2.77
N TYR A 175 -2.06 -2.22 2.16
CA TYR A 175 -3.07 -2.58 1.18
C TYR A 175 -4.49 -2.66 1.73
N ASP A 176 -4.61 -3.13 2.98
CA ASP A 176 -5.92 -3.45 3.56
C ASP A 176 -6.56 -2.27 4.32
N VAL A 177 -5.88 -1.13 4.37
CA VAL A 177 -6.39 0.06 5.08
C VAL A 177 -7.73 0.55 4.53
N TYR A 178 -7.99 0.36 3.25
CA TYR A 178 -9.26 0.69 2.61
C TYR A 178 -10.34 -0.38 2.82
N GLU A 179 -9.93 -1.62 3.08
CA GLU A 179 -10.84 -2.74 3.33
C GLU A 179 -11.25 -2.81 4.79
N GLU A 180 -10.41 -2.32 5.70
CA GLU A 180 -10.70 -2.18 7.12
C GLU A 180 -10.49 -0.72 7.56
N PRO A 181 -11.45 0.17 7.29
CA PRO A 181 -11.33 1.58 7.65
C PRO A 181 -11.01 1.78 9.13
N GLY A 182 -10.01 2.58 9.41
CA GLY A 182 -9.56 2.86 10.78
C GLY A 182 -8.50 1.91 11.31
N PHE A 183 -8.07 0.91 10.53
CA PHE A 183 -7.00 0.02 10.94
C PHE A 183 -5.92 -0.09 9.86
N TYR A 184 -4.68 -0.24 10.31
CA TYR A 184 -3.61 -0.81 9.53
C TYR A 184 -3.30 -2.20 10.09
N THR A 185 -3.28 -3.22 9.24
CA THR A 185 -2.82 -4.56 9.62
C THR A 185 -1.85 -5.04 8.55
N GLY A 186 -0.64 -5.37 8.94
CA GLY A 186 0.39 -5.79 7.98
C GLY A 186 1.58 -6.47 8.64
N LEU A 187 2.42 -7.08 7.82
CA LEU A 187 3.69 -7.61 8.30
C LEU A 187 4.65 -6.46 8.59
N PHE A 188 5.44 -6.62 9.63
CA PHE A 188 6.64 -5.84 9.87
C PHE A 188 7.87 -6.72 9.85
N ARG A 189 9.02 -6.11 9.60
CA ARG A 189 10.35 -6.71 9.75
C ARG A 189 11.16 -5.87 10.70
N THR A 190 11.93 -6.54 11.53
CA THR A 190 12.86 -5.89 12.46
C THR A 190 14.14 -6.69 12.56
N THR A 191 15.24 -6.02 12.89
CA THR A 191 16.51 -6.68 13.19
C THR A 191 16.64 -6.82 14.70
N ASP A 192 16.84 -8.04 15.16
CA ASP A 192 17.25 -8.31 16.54
C ASP A 192 18.62 -7.66 16.76
N PRO A 193 18.74 -6.65 17.64
CA PRO A 193 19.98 -5.93 17.82
C PRO A 193 21.08 -6.77 18.50
N VAL A 194 20.71 -7.82 19.21
CA VAL A 194 21.64 -8.69 19.95
C VAL A 194 22.18 -9.81 19.05
N ASN A 195 21.28 -10.53 18.38
CA ASN A 195 21.63 -11.69 17.56
C ASN A 195 21.83 -11.35 16.07
N HIS A 196 21.61 -10.10 15.66
CA HIS A 196 21.67 -9.62 14.28
C HIS A 196 20.80 -10.43 13.31
N ARG A 197 19.71 -11.01 13.79
CA ARG A 197 18.76 -11.78 12.99
C ARG A 197 17.57 -10.92 12.61
N THR A 198 17.17 -11.00 11.37
CA THR A 198 15.94 -10.34 10.93
C THR A 198 14.74 -11.21 11.32
N GLN A 199 13.81 -10.61 12.02
CA GLN A 199 12.54 -11.20 12.41
C GLN A 199 11.39 -10.53 11.68
N MET A 200 10.26 -11.20 11.62
CA MET A 200 9.01 -10.65 11.14
C MET A 200 7.89 -10.90 12.13
N GLY A 201 6.86 -10.10 12.03
CA GLY A 201 5.64 -10.24 12.82
C GLY A 201 4.47 -9.50 12.17
N VAL A 202 3.36 -9.45 12.88
CA VAL A 202 2.18 -8.68 12.48
C VAL A 202 2.06 -7.45 13.36
N ALA A 203 1.86 -6.30 12.72
CA ALA A 203 1.49 -5.05 13.38
C ALA A 203 0.02 -4.75 13.05
N ARG A 204 -0.76 -4.41 14.08
CA ARG A 204 -2.12 -3.91 13.98
C ARG A 204 -2.21 -2.57 14.69
N MET A 205 -2.66 -1.56 13.99
CA MET A 205 -2.76 -0.20 14.48
C MET A 205 -4.19 0.28 14.35
N ASP A 206 -4.79 0.70 15.46
CA ASP A 206 -6.07 1.41 15.47
C ASP A 206 -5.80 2.89 15.23
N LEU A 207 -6.15 3.36 14.04
CA LEU A 207 -5.93 4.74 13.58
C LEU A 207 -6.97 5.72 14.12
N VAL A 208 -8.01 5.23 14.79
CA VAL A 208 -9.05 6.06 15.42
C VAL A 208 -8.73 6.26 16.90
N ASN A 209 -8.48 5.15 17.62
CA ASN A 209 -8.21 5.17 19.04
C ASN A 209 -6.72 5.32 19.37
N ARG A 210 -5.86 5.37 18.37
CA ARG A 210 -4.40 5.50 18.49
C ARG A 210 -3.79 4.40 19.34
N GLN A 211 -4.12 3.14 19.03
CA GLN A 211 -3.58 1.98 19.70
C GLN A 211 -2.71 1.17 18.75
N LEU A 212 -1.61 0.66 19.29
CA LEU A 212 -0.66 -0.18 18.56
C LEU A 212 -0.57 -1.54 19.26
N ASP A 213 -0.82 -2.61 18.49
CA ASP A 213 -0.51 -3.99 18.87
C ASP A 213 0.43 -4.58 17.83
N PHE A 214 1.47 -5.28 18.28
CA PHE A 214 2.34 -6.04 17.39
C PHE A 214 2.92 -7.26 18.12
N TYR A 215 3.17 -8.31 17.34
CA TYR A 215 3.73 -9.55 17.84
C TYR A 215 4.65 -10.20 16.80
N ALA A 216 5.71 -10.87 17.30
CA ALA A 216 6.64 -11.58 16.47
C ALA A 216 6.09 -12.93 16.01
N LEU A 217 6.41 -13.32 14.78
CA LEU A 217 6.11 -14.63 14.20
C LEU A 217 7.34 -15.53 14.09
N GLY A 218 8.54 -14.93 14.10
CA GLY A 218 9.81 -15.64 13.98
C GLY A 218 10.72 -15.07 12.88
N PRO A 219 11.68 -15.88 12.36
CA PRO A 219 12.62 -15.43 11.36
C PRO A 219 11.95 -14.84 10.12
N SER A 220 12.46 -13.70 9.65
CA SER A 220 11.91 -13.00 8.50
C SER A 220 12.09 -13.80 7.22
N GLN A 221 11.03 -13.88 6.42
CA GLN A 221 11.02 -14.43 5.07
C GLN A 221 10.35 -13.48 4.10
N GLY A 222 10.64 -13.62 2.82
CA GLY A 222 10.03 -12.84 1.74
C GLY A 222 8.61 -13.32 1.46
N VAL A 223 7.65 -12.95 2.31
CA VAL A 223 6.26 -13.35 2.17
C VAL A 223 5.36 -12.12 2.03
N SER A 224 4.39 -12.19 1.12
CA SER A 224 3.32 -11.20 1.01
C SER A 224 2.28 -11.41 2.11
N PHE A 225 1.33 -10.46 2.27
CA PHE A 225 0.33 -10.54 3.32
C PHE A 225 -0.96 -9.86 2.86
N ARG A 226 -2.08 -10.59 2.95
CA ARG A 226 -3.43 -10.09 2.65
C ARG A 226 -4.42 -10.62 3.66
N LEU A 227 -5.25 -9.74 4.19
CA LEU A 227 -6.29 -10.10 5.14
C LEU A 227 -7.41 -10.90 4.47
N SER A 228 -7.98 -11.87 5.20
CA SER A 228 -9.28 -12.41 4.87
C SER A 228 -10.38 -11.39 5.17
N PRO A 229 -11.54 -11.44 4.49
CA PRO A 229 -12.64 -10.50 4.74
C PRO A 229 -13.16 -10.49 6.18
N ASP A 230 -13.08 -11.63 6.88
CA ASP A 230 -13.48 -11.77 8.29
C ASP A 230 -12.41 -11.30 9.30
N ARG A 231 -11.21 -10.90 8.82
CA ARG A 231 -10.08 -10.43 9.64
C ARG A 231 -9.52 -11.45 10.64
N LYS A 232 -9.93 -12.70 10.56
CA LYS A 232 -9.43 -13.76 11.46
C LYS A 232 -8.17 -14.41 10.91
N ARG A 233 -8.00 -14.35 9.60
CA ARG A 233 -6.85 -14.93 8.91
C ARG A 233 -6.19 -13.90 7.98
N ALA A 234 -4.98 -14.22 7.59
CA ALA A 234 -4.34 -13.62 6.44
C ALA A 234 -3.69 -14.73 5.61
N TYR A 235 -3.48 -14.42 4.34
CA TYR A 235 -2.82 -15.30 3.40
C TYR A 235 -1.59 -14.59 2.82
N GLY A 236 -0.57 -15.37 2.49
CA GLY A 236 0.63 -14.86 1.88
C GLY A 236 1.21 -15.80 0.85
N ILE A 237 2.05 -15.26 -0.01
CA ILE A 237 2.90 -16.03 -0.91
C ILE A 237 4.35 -15.81 -0.51
N HIS A 238 5.03 -16.90 -0.18
CA HIS A 238 6.47 -16.94 -0.19
C HIS A 238 6.94 -17.26 -1.61
N SER A 239 7.81 -16.42 -2.16
CA SER A 239 8.25 -16.52 -3.56
C SER A 239 9.77 -16.42 -3.65
N GLU A 240 10.43 -17.55 -3.54
CA GLU A 240 11.84 -17.74 -3.88
C GLU A 240 11.96 -18.66 -5.09
N VAL A 241 12.98 -18.45 -5.92
CA VAL A 241 13.15 -19.26 -7.12
C VAL A 241 13.25 -20.76 -6.75
N GLY A 242 12.30 -21.54 -7.24
CA GLY A 242 12.20 -22.98 -6.95
C GLY A 242 11.51 -23.33 -5.63
N ASN A 243 11.09 -22.35 -4.84
CA ASN A 243 10.37 -22.56 -3.57
C ASN A 243 9.21 -21.57 -3.46
N TYR A 244 8.03 -22.02 -3.83
CA TYR A 244 6.82 -21.21 -3.79
C TYR A 244 5.83 -21.84 -2.82
N GLN A 245 5.37 -21.05 -1.84
CA GLN A 245 4.48 -21.54 -0.80
C GLN A 245 3.34 -20.55 -0.54
N PHE A 246 2.14 -21.08 -0.37
CA PHE A 246 1.06 -20.37 0.31
C PHE A 246 1.28 -20.44 1.80
N TRP A 247 1.11 -19.31 2.47
CA TRP A 247 1.16 -19.21 3.93
C TRP A 247 -0.21 -18.81 4.46
N THR A 248 -0.62 -19.44 5.54
CA THR A 248 -1.82 -19.08 6.29
C THR A 248 -1.43 -18.57 7.67
N PHE A 249 -1.91 -17.38 7.99
CA PHE A 249 -1.73 -16.74 9.29
C PHE A 249 -3.04 -16.80 10.06
N ASP A 250 -2.99 -17.25 11.30
CA ASP A 250 -4.06 -17.16 12.28
C ASP A 250 -3.81 -15.89 13.12
N LEU A 251 -4.64 -14.86 12.93
CA LEU A 251 -4.43 -13.56 13.55
C LEU A 251 -4.87 -13.54 15.02
N GLU A 252 -5.90 -14.33 15.38
CA GLU A 252 -6.36 -14.48 16.76
C GLU A 252 -5.34 -15.32 17.56
N GLY A 253 -4.86 -16.41 16.98
CA GLY A 253 -3.85 -17.29 17.57
C GLY A 253 -2.42 -16.77 17.45
N ARG A 254 -2.19 -15.63 16.78
CA ARG A 254 -0.89 -14.95 16.61
C ARG A 254 0.22 -15.87 16.08
N ARG A 255 -0.08 -16.69 15.07
CA ARG A 255 0.84 -17.69 14.54
C ARG A 255 0.62 -17.99 13.06
N VAL A 256 1.64 -18.58 12.43
CA VAL A 256 1.52 -19.23 11.14
C VAL A 256 0.96 -20.63 11.34
N VAL A 257 -0.15 -20.97 10.69
CA VAL A 257 -0.85 -22.26 10.86
C VAL A 257 -0.66 -23.20 9.68
N GLY A 258 -0.18 -22.72 8.55
CA GLY A 258 0.04 -23.58 7.38
C GLY A 258 1.02 -22.98 6.39
N LYS A 259 1.74 -23.88 5.70
CA LYS A 259 2.59 -23.59 4.55
C LYS A 259 2.36 -24.72 3.55
N THR A 260 1.95 -24.37 2.33
CA THR A 260 1.62 -25.35 1.27
C THR A 260 2.38 -25.00 0.01
N GLU A 261 3.19 -25.91 -0.49
CA GLU A 261 3.93 -25.75 -1.74
C GLU A 261 2.98 -25.74 -2.94
N PHE A 262 3.31 -24.98 -3.95
CA PHE A 262 2.60 -24.94 -5.22
C PHE A 262 3.52 -24.63 -6.39
N ALA A 263 3.04 -24.88 -7.61
CA ALA A 263 3.74 -24.52 -8.84
C ALA A 263 3.58 -23.02 -9.12
N GLY A 264 4.48 -22.23 -8.55
CA GLY A 264 4.48 -20.78 -8.68
C GLY A 264 5.43 -20.27 -9.75
N ARG A 265 5.50 -18.94 -9.86
CA ARG A 265 6.38 -18.18 -10.75
C ARG A 265 7.01 -17.00 -9.99
N PRO A 266 8.12 -16.46 -10.44
CA PRO A 266 8.67 -15.23 -9.84
C PRO A 266 7.69 -14.04 -9.95
N ARG A 267 7.76 -13.12 -8.99
CA ARG A 267 7.02 -11.85 -8.96
C ARG A 267 5.48 -12.02 -8.95
N MET A 268 5.00 -12.88 -8.08
CA MET A 268 3.57 -13.06 -7.87
C MET A 268 2.99 -12.00 -6.95
N GLY A 269 1.80 -11.49 -7.31
CA GLY A 269 0.90 -10.74 -6.45
C GLY A 269 -0.22 -11.64 -5.91
N LEU A 270 -0.79 -11.30 -4.77
CA LEU A 270 -1.86 -12.00 -4.12
C LEU A 270 -3.01 -11.04 -3.80
N VAL A 271 -4.23 -11.45 -4.12
CA VAL A 271 -5.46 -10.80 -3.68
C VAL A 271 -6.42 -11.88 -3.15
N VAL A 272 -7.13 -11.60 -2.08
CA VAL A 272 -8.17 -12.48 -1.52
C VAL A 272 -9.52 -12.08 -2.09
N SER A 273 -10.35 -13.04 -2.51
CA SER A 273 -11.70 -12.77 -3.03
C SER A 273 -12.59 -12.06 -1.99
N SER A 274 -13.59 -11.33 -2.45
CA SER A 274 -14.51 -10.57 -1.57
C SER A 274 -15.23 -11.44 -0.55
N ASN A 275 -15.46 -12.71 -0.87
CA ASN A 275 -16.09 -13.68 0.05
C ASN A 275 -15.09 -14.54 0.83
N GLY A 276 -13.78 -14.32 0.64
CA GLY A 276 -12.73 -15.05 1.33
C GLY A 276 -12.49 -16.48 0.88
N SER A 277 -13.20 -16.99 -0.13
CA SER A 277 -13.13 -18.40 -0.54
C SER A 277 -12.02 -18.70 -1.54
N GLN A 278 -11.44 -17.70 -2.18
CA GLN A 278 -10.43 -17.84 -3.23
C GLN A 278 -9.27 -16.88 -3.06
N LEU A 279 -8.13 -17.30 -3.56
CA LEU A 279 -6.95 -16.46 -3.78
C LEU A 279 -6.79 -16.22 -5.28
N TYR A 280 -6.57 -14.98 -5.66
CA TYR A 280 -6.20 -14.57 -7.00
C TYR A 280 -4.70 -14.31 -7.03
N ILE A 281 -4.01 -15.10 -7.84
CA ILE A 281 -2.56 -14.99 -8.02
C ILE A 281 -2.29 -14.36 -9.35
N THR A 282 -1.62 -13.21 -9.32
CA THR A 282 -1.19 -12.49 -10.50
C THR A 282 0.29 -12.66 -10.71
N THR A 283 0.71 -12.77 -11.95
CA THR A 283 2.13 -12.79 -12.35
C THR A 283 2.34 -11.77 -13.45
N ALA A 284 3.59 -11.50 -13.80
CA ALA A 284 3.89 -10.75 -15.02
C ALA A 284 3.40 -11.58 -16.22
N GLY A 285 2.23 -11.27 -16.76
CA GLY A 285 1.55 -11.99 -17.83
C GLY A 285 0.06 -11.68 -17.89
N ALA A 286 -0.66 -12.35 -18.77
CA ALA A 286 -2.06 -12.08 -19.09
C ALA A 286 -3.06 -12.94 -18.29
N THR A 287 -2.62 -13.66 -17.26
CA THR A 287 -3.50 -14.60 -16.53
C THR A 287 -3.55 -14.31 -15.04
N ILE A 288 -4.72 -14.52 -14.45
CA ILE A 288 -4.95 -14.58 -13.01
C ILE A 288 -5.27 -16.03 -12.67
N ASP A 289 -4.40 -16.68 -11.89
CA ASP A 289 -4.65 -18.02 -11.38
C ASP A 289 -5.53 -17.96 -10.13
N ARG A 290 -6.45 -18.91 -9.98
CA ARG A 290 -7.37 -18.99 -8.86
C ARG A 290 -7.10 -20.24 -8.03
N TYR A 291 -7.07 -20.08 -6.72
CA TYR A 291 -6.89 -21.16 -5.75
C TYR A 291 -7.94 -21.08 -4.66
N ALA A 292 -8.43 -22.22 -4.18
CA ALA A 292 -9.32 -22.26 -3.01
C ALA A 292 -8.54 -21.91 -1.74
N THR A 293 -9.15 -21.16 -0.81
CA THR A 293 -8.51 -20.85 0.48
C THR A 293 -8.53 -22.00 1.46
N SER A 294 -9.37 -23.02 1.24
CA SER A 294 -9.55 -24.18 2.12
C SER A 294 -8.34 -25.12 2.13
N ASP A 295 -7.77 -25.38 0.96
CA ASP A 295 -6.73 -26.40 0.74
C ASP A 295 -5.72 -26.03 -0.35
N PHE A 296 -5.86 -24.84 -0.94
CA PHE A 296 -5.02 -24.30 -2.00
C PHE A 296 -5.04 -25.13 -3.31
N HIS A 297 -6.10 -25.89 -3.58
CA HIS A 297 -6.22 -26.52 -4.88
C HIS A 297 -6.50 -25.48 -5.99
N HIS A 298 -5.96 -25.70 -7.16
CA HIS A 298 -6.10 -24.83 -8.32
C HIS A 298 -7.51 -24.93 -8.90
N LEU A 299 -8.22 -23.80 -8.97
CA LEU A 299 -9.59 -23.70 -9.48
C LEU A 299 -9.68 -23.34 -10.97
N GLY A 300 -8.56 -22.98 -11.58
CA GLY A 300 -8.47 -22.52 -12.96
C GLY A 300 -7.90 -21.11 -13.06
N GLN A 301 -7.93 -20.54 -14.26
CA GLN A 301 -7.35 -19.22 -14.55
C GLN A 301 -8.32 -18.31 -15.31
N ILE A 302 -8.13 -17.01 -15.18
CA ILE A 302 -8.79 -15.97 -15.98
C ILE A 302 -7.76 -15.45 -16.97
N ASN A 303 -8.08 -15.43 -18.25
CA ASN A 303 -7.25 -14.85 -19.28
C ASN A 303 -7.73 -13.42 -19.58
N LEU A 304 -6.83 -12.45 -19.46
CA LEU A 304 -7.12 -11.02 -19.66
C LEU A 304 -6.82 -10.55 -21.10
N GLY A 305 -6.12 -11.36 -21.89
CA GLY A 305 -5.72 -10.99 -23.25
C GLY A 305 -4.60 -9.94 -23.33
N ALA A 306 -4.12 -9.42 -22.21
CA ALA A 306 -3.03 -8.44 -22.11
C ALA A 306 -2.27 -8.63 -20.81
N ASP A 307 -0.99 -8.28 -20.81
CA ASP A 307 -0.15 -8.38 -19.62
C ASP A 307 -0.61 -7.42 -18.52
N MET A 308 -0.54 -7.90 -17.28
CA MET A 308 -0.84 -7.12 -16.07
C MET A 308 0.41 -6.49 -15.47
N THR A 309 0.23 -5.33 -14.87
CA THR A 309 1.25 -4.70 -14.02
C THR A 309 0.86 -4.72 -12.54
N ASN A 310 -0.43 -4.60 -12.24
CA ASN A 310 -0.94 -4.57 -10.86
C ASN A 310 -2.41 -5.03 -10.83
N VAL A 311 -2.89 -5.46 -9.67
CA VAL A 311 -4.30 -5.83 -9.44
C VAL A 311 -4.76 -5.26 -8.10
N ILE A 312 -5.91 -4.66 -8.14
CA ILE A 312 -6.64 -4.19 -6.96
C ILE A 312 -8.02 -4.88 -6.93
N LEU A 313 -8.46 -5.33 -5.78
CA LEU A 313 -9.82 -5.76 -5.56
C LEU A 313 -10.64 -4.56 -5.08
N VAL A 314 -11.73 -4.27 -5.77
CA VAL A 314 -12.72 -3.28 -5.34
C VAL A 314 -14.01 -4.04 -4.99
N PRO A 315 -14.21 -4.42 -3.73
CA PRO A 315 -15.44 -5.10 -3.32
C PRO A 315 -16.63 -4.20 -3.60
N HIS A 316 -17.73 -4.77 -4.12
CA HIS A 316 -18.97 -4.03 -4.18
C HIS A 316 -19.35 -3.55 -2.78
N SER A 317 -19.73 -2.28 -2.66
CA SER A 317 -20.32 -1.79 -1.44
C SER A 317 -21.59 -2.63 -1.18
N SER A 318 -21.47 -3.65 -0.33
CA SER A 318 -22.66 -4.19 0.31
C SER A 318 -23.22 -3.02 1.08
N THR A 319 -24.36 -2.53 0.63
CA THR A 319 -25.20 -1.59 1.36
C THR A 319 -25.17 -2.03 2.82
N GLN A 320 -24.56 -1.21 3.67
CA GLN A 320 -24.68 -1.40 5.11
C GLN A 320 -26.15 -1.41 5.41
N LYS A 321 -26.67 -2.59 5.75
CA LYS A 321 -27.97 -2.73 6.38
C LYS A 321 -27.83 -2.40 7.86
#